data_48d247dbd4f94b7e9467c5dc1c5036a9
#
_entry.id   48d247dbd4f94b7e9467c5dc1c5036a9
#
_cell.length_a   1.000
_cell.length_b   1.000
_cell.length_c   1.000
_cell.angle_alpha   90.00
_cell.angle_beta   90.00
_cell.angle_gamma   90.00
#
_symmetry.space_group_name_H-M   'P 1'
#
loop_
_entity.id
_entity.type
_entity.pdbx_description
1 polymer ?
#
loop_
_entity_poly.entity_id
_entity_poly.type
_entity_poly.pdbx_seq_one_letter_code
_entity_poly.pdbx_strand_id
1 'polypeptide(L)'
;NNLVVVPNSRMGEAILTNYMRPDPHFRMDLNFVLDYSVSPDRAIRVLMAGVRALAEDDKGILLDPAPEVRLDEALSGGQRYEVRFFILPANISPNESRHIVNKSVIEHLARAGLTPSMEKETVFLDIASSLPNIPSSQDDNFDEVINRSELFRVLSEEDCSTLLNKVARKDLKVGEVLYRQGNIADSLFLLVEGLLCSSIELSDNESKEKIERLESGMHFGAEDVLQKVTRLSTISAITDSIVLAFDPIAVADLATRNGGFLSLLNERMVLGQDRIMKTKWKLKQQEAHASSLRKKTGVGHTIQTFFTDFFPSSTSSSKPVSKKSTS
;
A
#
# COMPACT_ATOMS: atom_id res chain seq x y z
N ASN A 1 27.62 -26.00 -9.32
CA ASN A 1 26.81 -26.99 -8.58
C ASN A 1 27.76 -28.00 -7.94
N ASN A 2 27.86 -28.00 -6.62
CA ASN A 2 28.70 -28.96 -5.90
C ASN A 2 27.79 -30.00 -5.26
N LEU A 3 28.13 -31.28 -5.46
CA LEU A 3 27.52 -32.39 -4.74
C LEU A 3 28.27 -32.54 -3.42
N VAL A 4 27.59 -32.42 -2.30
CA VAL A 4 28.15 -32.66 -0.96
C VAL A 4 27.57 -33.98 -0.43
N VAL A 5 28.42 -34.93 -0.13
CA VAL A 5 28.00 -36.20 0.49
C VAL A 5 28.28 -36.10 1.99
N VAL A 6 27.20 -36.17 2.80
CA VAL A 6 27.27 -36.09 4.26
C VAL A 6 27.03 -37.48 4.83
N PRO A 7 27.99 -38.05 5.66
CA PRO A 7 27.79 -39.32 6.35
C PRO A 7 26.60 -39.28 7.31
N ASN A 8 25.84 -40.36 7.43
CA ASN A 8 24.65 -40.47 8.30
C ASN A 8 24.99 -40.18 9.78
N SER A 9 26.18 -40.51 10.25
CA SER A 9 26.64 -40.20 11.61
C SER A 9 26.68 -38.69 11.88
N ARG A 10 27.14 -37.89 10.91
CA ARG A 10 27.13 -36.44 11.03
C ARG A 10 25.73 -35.83 10.94
N MET A 11 24.83 -36.45 10.16
CA MET A 11 23.43 -35.99 10.09
C MET A 11 22.69 -36.25 11.40
N GLY A 12 22.99 -37.34 12.12
CA GLY A 12 22.39 -37.64 13.42
C GLY A 12 22.81 -36.70 14.56
N GLU A 13 23.95 -36.02 14.42
CA GLU A 13 24.47 -35.05 15.40
C GLU A 13 24.20 -33.61 14.99
N ALA A 14 23.65 -33.38 13.78
CA ALA A 14 23.42 -32.05 13.25
C ALA A 14 22.15 -31.40 13.84
N ILE A 15 22.25 -30.13 14.21
CA ILE A 15 21.10 -29.31 14.53
C ILE A 15 20.41 -28.91 13.22
N LEU A 16 19.21 -29.42 13.00
CA LEU A 16 18.40 -29.10 11.82
C LEU A 16 17.42 -27.98 12.17
N THR A 17 17.50 -26.88 11.45
CA THR A 17 16.52 -25.80 11.57
C THR A 17 15.41 -26.01 10.54
N ASN A 18 14.18 -26.25 11.01
CA ASN A 18 13.02 -26.38 10.17
C ASN A 18 12.24 -25.06 10.15
N TYR A 19 12.24 -24.36 9.01
CA TYR A 19 11.53 -23.08 8.83
C TYR A 19 10.01 -23.21 8.65
N MET A 20 9.50 -24.45 8.55
CA MET A 20 8.07 -24.69 8.24
C MET A 20 7.31 -25.36 9.38
N ARG A 21 7.95 -25.65 10.53
CA ARG A 21 7.31 -26.31 11.68
C ARG A 21 7.78 -25.71 13.00
N PRO A 22 6.93 -25.53 13.99
CA PRO A 22 5.49 -25.88 14.00
C PRO A 22 4.62 -24.91 13.20
N ASP A 23 5.08 -23.66 12.96
CA ASP A 23 4.37 -22.62 12.22
C ASP A 23 5.06 -22.41 10.85
N PRO A 24 4.32 -22.42 9.73
CA PRO A 24 4.88 -22.13 8.42
C PRO A 24 5.26 -20.66 8.20
N HIS A 25 4.78 -19.75 9.08
CA HIS A 25 5.10 -18.33 9.01
C HIS A 25 6.50 -18.08 9.58
N PHE A 26 7.43 -17.74 8.70
CA PHE A 26 8.78 -17.44 9.10
C PHE A 26 8.97 -15.93 9.29
N ARG A 27 9.35 -15.54 10.52
CA ARG A 27 9.62 -14.14 10.88
C ARG A 27 10.98 -13.70 10.36
N MET A 28 11.01 -12.54 9.72
CA MET A 28 12.19 -11.83 9.28
C MET A 28 12.29 -10.49 10.00
N ASP A 29 13.47 -10.16 10.47
CA ASP A 29 13.79 -8.87 11.09
C ASP A 29 14.91 -8.20 10.28
N LEU A 30 14.73 -6.92 9.93
CA LEU A 30 15.73 -6.08 9.27
C LEU A 30 15.90 -4.78 10.03
N ASN A 31 17.15 -4.29 10.10
CA ASN A 31 17.48 -3.07 10.79
C ASN A 31 17.86 -1.97 9.81
N PHE A 32 17.29 -0.77 10.02
CA PHE A 32 17.63 0.44 9.31
C PHE A 32 18.05 1.52 10.30
N VAL A 33 19.10 2.27 9.99
CA VAL A 33 19.54 3.37 10.81
C VAL A 33 19.30 4.68 10.04
N LEU A 34 18.51 5.58 10.63
CA LEU A 34 18.20 6.89 10.08
C LEU A 34 18.78 7.99 10.98
N ASP A 35 19.04 9.13 10.39
CA ASP A 35 19.59 10.30 11.09
C ASP A 35 18.62 10.87 12.13
N TYR A 36 19.13 11.47 13.19
CA TYR A 36 18.34 12.11 14.24
C TYR A 36 17.51 13.32 13.75
N SER A 37 17.83 13.87 12.59
CA SER A 37 17.01 14.92 11.97
C SER A 37 15.65 14.42 11.47
N VAL A 38 15.47 13.10 11.39
CA VAL A 38 14.20 12.48 10.99
C VAL A 38 13.41 12.15 12.24
N SER A 39 12.18 12.66 12.36
CA SER A 39 11.33 12.31 13.49
C SER A 39 10.95 10.81 13.44
N PRO A 40 10.82 10.14 14.60
CA PRO A 40 10.48 8.72 14.67
C PRO A 40 9.19 8.35 13.94
N ASP A 41 8.17 9.18 14.06
CA ASP A 41 6.87 8.94 13.42
C ASP A 41 6.99 8.99 11.89
N ARG A 42 7.80 9.92 11.36
CA ARG A 42 8.09 10.01 9.93
C ARG A 42 8.85 8.78 9.44
N ALA A 43 9.89 8.39 10.17
CA ALA A 43 10.68 7.21 9.86
C ALA A 43 9.81 5.95 9.78
N ILE A 44 8.95 5.73 10.81
CA ILE A 44 8.06 4.58 10.88
C ILE A 44 7.07 4.57 9.70
N ARG A 45 6.46 5.72 9.34
CA ARG A 45 5.54 5.80 8.19
C ARG A 45 6.21 5.38 6.87
N VAL A 46 7.42 5.89 6.62
CA VAL A 46 8.13 5.63 5.36
C VAL A 46 8.63 4.20 5.27
N LEU A 47 9.22 3.67 6.36
CA LEU A 47 9.67 2.28 6.43
C LEU A 47 8.50 1.30 6.27
N MET A 48 7.38 1.58 6.95
CA MET A 48 6.15 0.78 6.84
C MET A 48 5.60 0.80 5.42
N ALA A 49 5.59 1.95 4.74
CA ALA A 49 5.15 2.05 3.36
C ALA A 49 5.98 1.13 2.44
N GLY A 50 7.30 1.08 2.63
CA GLY A 50 8.20 0.23 1.86
C GLY A 50 7.91 -1.26 1.99
N VAL A 51 7.56 -1.73 3.18
CA VAL A 51 7.25 -3.15 3.42
C VAL A 51 5.83 -3.48 2.95
N ARG A 52 4.85 -2.63 3.30
CA ARG A 52 3.44 -2.84 2.92
C ARG A 52 3.26 -2.84 1.40
N ALA A 53 4.06 -2.08 0.67
CA ALA A 53 4.05 -2.08 -0.78
C ALA A 53 4.27 -3.46 -1.38
N LEU A 54 5.19 -4.25 -0.82
CA LEU A 54 5.47 -5.62 -1.27
C LEU A 54 4.39 -6.60 -0.86
N ALA A 55 3.84 -6.45 0.36
CA ALA A 55 2.77 -7.31 0.85
C ALA A 55 1.48 -7.14 0.04
N GLU A 56 1.13 -5.90 -0.33
CA GLU A 56 -0.03 -5.61 -1.18
C GLU A 56 0.14 -6.11 -2.64
N ASP A 57 1.39 -6.28 -3.11
CA ASP A 57 1.70 -6.81 -4.44
C ASP A 57 1.80 -8.34 -4.49
N ASP A 58 1.55 -9.03 -3.37
CA ASP A 58 1.69 -10.48 -3.22
C ASP A 58 3.07 -11.01 -3.64
N LYS A 59 4.12 -10.25 -3.27
CA LYS A 59 5.53 -10.63 -3.52
C LYS A 59 6.11 -11.55 -2.46
N GLY A 60 5.28 -12.37 -1.84
CA GLY A 60 5.69 -13.35 -0.83
C GLY A 60 5.87 -12.79 0.58
N ILE A 61 5.62 -11.49 0.80
CA ILE A 61 5.51 -10.87 2.12
C ILE A 61 4.05 -10.97 2.58
N LEU A 62 3.84 -11.44 3.80
CA LEU A 62 2.48 -11.66 4.31
C LEU A 62 1.85 -10.38 4.83
N LEU A 63 0.53 -10.27 4.63
CA LEU A 63 -0.31 -9.23 5.26
C LEU A 63 -0.79 -9.65 6.66
N ASP A 64 -0.87 -10.95 6.90
CA ASP A 64 -1.22 -11.56 8.18
C ASP A 64 -0.25 -12.73 8.45
N PRO A 65 0.56 -12.67 9.51
CA PRO A 65 0.71 -11.56 10.45
C PRO A 65 1.23 -10.26 9.80
N ALA A 66 0.67 -9.12 10.24
CA ALA A 66 0.98 -7.82 9.65
C ALA A 66 2.45 -7.42 9.87
N PRO A 67 3.10 -6.76 8.89
CA PRO A 67 4.40 -6.14 9.10
C PRO A 67 4.36 -5.09 10.21
N GLU A 68 5.47 -4.94 10.91
CA GLU A 68 5.63 -4.01 12.03
C GLU A 68 6.95 -3.25 11.91
N VAL A 69 6.95 -1.97 12.28
CA VAL A 69 8.15 -1.13 12.36
C VAL A 69 8.21 -0.49 13.74
N ARG A 70 9.35 -0.61 14.40
CA ARG A 70 9.58 -0.05 15.74
C ARG A 70 10.91 0.68 15.79
N LEU A 71 10.98 1.76 16.57
CA LEU A 71 12.26 2.31 17.02
C LEU A 71 12.87 1.32 18.02
N ASP A 72 14.05 0.79 17.69
CA ASP A 72 14.74 -0.23 18.50
C ASP A 72 15.74 0.41 19.45
N GLU A 73 16.65 1.24 18.91
CA GLU A 73 17.75 1.80 19.71
C GLU A 73 18.24 3.14 19.18
N ALA A 74 18.68 4.01 20.09
CA ALA A 74 19.39 5.24 19.78
C ALA A 74 20.90 4.97 19.76
N LEU A 75 21.52 5.10 18.59
CA LEU A 75 22.94 4.87 18.35
C LEU A 75 23.70 6.20 18.23
N SER A 76 25.03 6.19 18.36
CA SER A 76 25.85 7.40 18.14
C SER A 76 25.68 8.02 16.75
N GLY A 77 25.40 7.20 15.74
CA GLY A 77 25.23 7.62 14.34
C GLY A 77 23.79 7.84 13.91
N GLY A 78 22.77 7.61 14.76
CA GLY A 78 21.37 7.76 14.40
C GLY A 78 20.44 6.84 15.18
N GLN A 79 19.22 6.75 14.75
CA GLN A 79 18.14 5.96 15.35
C GLN A 79 18.00 4.65 14.59
N ARG A 80 18.09 3.50 15.27
CA ARG A 80 17.89 2.18 14.68
C ARG A 80 16.42 1.79 14.75
N TYR A 81 15.88 1.37 13.62
CA TYR A 81 14.53 0.86 13.46
C TYR A 81 14.57 -0.62 13.10
N GLU A 82 13.79 -1.42 13.81
CA GLU A 82 13.53 -2.82 13.47
C GLU A 82 12.29 -2.89 12.58
N VAL A 83 12.47 -3.46 11.40
CA VAL A 83 11.39 -3.77 10.44
C VAL A 83 11.15 -5.27 10.49
N ARG A 84 9.99 -5.66 11.02
CA ARG A 84 9.57 -7.05 11.18
C ARG A 84 8.51 -7.40 10.16
N PHE A 85 8.67 -8.54 9.49
CA PHE A 85 7.68 -9.05 8.55
C PHE A 85 7.71 -10.59 8.51
N PHE A 86 6.70 -11.18 7.90
CA PHE A 86 6.55 -12.62 7.82
C PHE A 86 6.51 -13.08 6.37
N ILE A 87 7.05 -14.26 6.12
CA ILE A 87 7.08 -14.92 4.81
C ILE A 87 6.64 -16.37 4.95
N LEU A 88 6.24 -16.97 3.82
CA LEU A 88 6.14 -18.41 3.67
C LEU A 88 7.38 -18.90 2.92
N PRO A 89 8.32 -19.63 3.58
CA PRO A 89 9.55 -20.10 2.93
C PRO A 89 9.31 -21.01 1.71
N ALA A 90 8.12 -21.59 1.59
CA ALA A 90 7.71 -22.34 0.41
C ALA A 90 7.54 -21.45 -0.84
N ASN A 91 7.18 -20.17 -0.66
CA ASN A 91 6.90 -19.23 -1.75
C ASN A 91 8.10 -18.35 -2.07
N ILE A 92 8.84 -17.93 -1.05
CA ILE A 92 10.01 -17.06 -1.19
C ILE A 92 11.09 -17.43 -0.17
N SER A 93 12.35 -17.47 -0.61
CA SER A 93 13.45 -17.74 0.31
C SER A 93 13.72 -16.58 1.27
N PRO A 94 14.25 -16.83 2.49
CA PRO A 94 14.63 -15.75 3.41
C PRO A 94 15.64 -14.75 2.82
N ASN A 95 16.58 -15.21 1.98
CA ASN A 95 17.55 -14.32 1.35
C ASN A 95 16.91 -13.43 0.29
N GLU A 96 16.00 -13.97 -0.52
CA GLU A 96 15.27 -13.22 -1.53
C GLU A 96 14.33 -12.19 -0.87
N SER A 97 13.59 -12.59 0.16
CA SER A 97 12.73 -11.67 0.89
C SER A 97 13.50 -10.50 1.51
N ARG A 98 14.69 -10.78 2.06
CA ARG A 98 15.59 -9.72 2.56
C ARG A 98 16.00 -8.75 1.46
N HIS A 99 16.36 -9.26 0.28
CA HIS A 99 16.77 -8.45 -0.86
C HIS A 99 15.65 -7.51 -1.31
N ILE A 100 14.45 -8.05 -1.57
CA ILE A 100 13.34 -7.24 -2.08
C ILE A 100 12.84 -6.22 -1.05
N VAL A 101 12.82 -6.57 0.25
CA VAL A 101 12.41 -5.62 1.30
C VAL A 101 13.43 -4.50 1.45
N ASN A 102 14.73 -4.81 1.50
CA ASN A 102 15.77 -3.77 1.54
C ASN A 102 15.66 -2.83 0.33
N LYS A 103 15.49 -3.37 -0.87
CA LYS A 103 15.34 -2.57 -2.08
C LYS A 103 14.12 -1.65 -2.00
N SER A 104 12.95 -2.19 -1.66
CA SER A 104 11.71 -1.42 -1.56
C SER A 104 11.80 -0.33 -0.50
N VAL A 105 12.34 -0.64 0.68
CA VAL A 105 12.51 0.35 1.76
C VAL A 105 13.45 1.48 1.33
N ILE A 106 14.59 1.17 0.71
CA ILE A 106 15.55 2.18 0.23
C ILE A 106 14.88 3.07 -0.83
N GLU A 107 14.10 2.50 -1.75
CA GLU A 107 13.37 3.27 -2.75
C GLU A 107 12.34 4.21 -2.11
N HIS A 108 11.60 3.77 -1.10
CA HIS A 108 10.62 4.59 -0.38
C HIS A 108 11.29 5.69 0.44
N LEU A 109 12.42 5.40 1.11
CA LEU A 109 13.22 6.41 1.78
C LEU A 109 13.67 7.49 0.79
N ALA A 110 14.23 7.08 -0.35
CA ALA A 110 14.68 8.02 -1.38
C ALA A 110 13.56 8.89 -1.92
N ARG A 111 12.35 8.33 -2.16
CA ARG A 111 11.17 9.10 -2.61
C ARG A 111 10.69 10.10 -1.56
N ALA A 112 10.75 9.72 -0.28
CA ALA A 112 10.40 10.60 0.83
C ALA A 112 11.48 11.64 1.17
N GLY A 113 12.59 11.69 0.40
CA GLY A 113 13.68 12.59 0.67
C GLY A 113 14.52 12.22 1.89
N LEU A 114 14.45 10.95 2.32
CA LEU A 114 15.22 10.45 3.45
C LEU A 114 16.42 9.62 2.97
N THR A 115 17.55 9.81 3.63
CA THR A 115 18.75 8.99 3.40
C THR A 115 19.06 8.17 4.64
N PRO A 116 19.57 6.91 4.48
CA PRO A 116 20.14 6.17 5.60
C PRO A 116 21.21 6.99 6.29
N SER A 117 21.38 6.78 7.60
CA SER A 117 22.45 7.46 8.35
C SER A 117 23.82 7.10 7.78
N MET A 118 24.67 8.12 7.66
CA MET A 118 26.09 7.98 7.34
C MET A 118 26.90 8.17 8.61
N GLU A 119 28.07 7.53 8.73
CA GLU A 119 29.03 7.88 9.77
C GLU A 119 29.41 9.35 9.59
N LYS A 120 29.10 10.16 10.60
CA LYS A 120 29.41 11.60 10.63
C LYS A 120 30.57 11.83 11.58
N GLU A 121 31.67 12.37 11.06
CA GLU A 121 32.75 12.94 11.86
C GLU A 121 32.49 14.45 11.95
N THR A 122 32.18 14.94 13.14
CA THR A 122 32.01 16.38 13.37
C THR A 122 33.34 16.96 13.77
N VAL A 123 34.02 17.60 12.83
CA VAL A 123 35.26 18.37 13.12
C VAL A 123 34.84 19.77 13.57
N PHE A 124 35.04 20.07 14.86
CA PHE A 124 34.87 21.43 15.38
C PHE A 124 36.07 22.25 14.96
N LEU A 125 35.88 23.08 13.92
CA LEU A 125 36.80 24.17 13.65
C LEU A 125 36.37 25.35 14.54
N ASP A 126 37.21 25.69 15.52
CA ASP A 126 36.97 26.83 16.39
C ASP A 126 37.16 28.14 15.60
N ILE A 127 36.19 28.48 14.77
CA ILE A 127 35.99 29.80 14.18
C ILE A 127 34.91 30.44 15.05
N ALA A 128 35.36 31.34 15.93
CA ALA A 128 34.50 32.07 16.86
C ALA A 128 33.20 32.52 16.21
N SER A 129 32.07 32.12 16.85
CA SER A 129 30.69 32.51 16.58
C SER A 129 29.90 31.69 15.52
N SER A 130 29.35 30.65 15.96
CA SER A 130 27.92 30.26 15.87
C SER A 130 27.80 28.78 16.25
N LEU A 131 27.09 28.52 17.34
CA LEU A 131 26.58 27.18 17.64
C LEU A 131 25.84 26.69 16.40
N PRO A 132 26.08 25.46 15.92
CA PRO A 132 25.28 24.91 14.85
C PRO A 132 23.81 24.94 15.32
N ASN A 133 22.97 25.63 14.55
CA ASN A 133 21.55 25.51 14.69
C ASN A 133 21.26 24.02 14.55
N ILE A 134 20.94 23.35 15.64
CA ILE A 134 20.26 22.07 15.60
C ILE A 134 18.94 22.42 14.92
N PRO A 135 18.65 21.88 13.70
CA PRO A 135 17.37 22.16 13.09
C PRO A 135 16.33 21.68 14.08
N SER A 136 15.54 22.61 14.61
CA SER A 136 14.32 22.26 15.31
C SER A 136 13.57 21.36 14.36
N SER A 137 13.15 20.18 14.84
CA SER A 137 12.35 19.21 14.10
C SER A 137 11.12 19.91 13.51
N GLN A 138 11.27 20.54 12.36
CA GLN A 138 10.14 20.97 11.56
C GLN A 138 9.72 19.73 10.78
N ASP A 139 8.80 18.96 11.38
CA ASP A 139 8.13 17.82 10.75
C ASP A 139 7.42 18.21 9.44
N ASP A 140 7.41 19.47 9.07
CA ASP A 140 6.64 20.05 7.96
C ASP A 140 7.50 20.50 6.75
N ASN A 141 8.80 20.18 6.73
CA ASN A 141 9.61 20.52 5.55
C ASN A 141 9.47 19.45 4.47
N PHE A 142 8.50 19.65 3.57
CA PHE A 142 8.24 18.79 2.41
C PHE A 142 8.96 19.26 1.13
N ASP A 143 9.84 20.25 1.22
CA ASP A 143 10.51 20.88 0.07
C ASP A 143 11.23 19.84 -0.80
N GLU A 144 11.84 18.84 -0.19
CA GLU A 144 12.56 17.80 -0.92
C GLU A 144 11.63 16.90 -1.74
N VAL A 145 10.46 16.52 -1.21
CA VAL A 145 9.46 15.74 -1.92
C VAL A 145 8.81 16.56 -3.03
N ILE A 146 8.54 17.82 -2.75
CA ILE A 146 7.97 18.76 -3.72
C ILE A 146 8.94 18.95 -4.88
N ASN A 147 10.22 19.24 -4.61
CA ASN A 147 11.25 19.46 -5.63
C ASN A 147 11.55 18.20 -6.47
N ARG A 148 11.32 17.00 -5.94
CA ARG A 148 11.46 15.73 -6.68
C ARG A 148 10.23 15.36 -7.49
N SER A 149 9.06 15.90 -7.17
CA SER A 149 7.83 15.63 -7.92
C SER A 149 7.93 16.18 -9.34
N GLU A 150 7.59 15.35 -10.33
CA GLU A 150 7.60 15.74 -11.75
C GLU A 150 6.75 16.98 -12.00
N LEU A 151 5.64 17.13 -11.25
CA LEU A 151 4.71 18.22 -11.39
C LEU A 151 5.37 19.60 -11.08
N PHE A 152 6.22 19.66 -10.06
CA PHE A 152 6.86 20.89 -9.62
C PHE A 152 8.15 21.22 -10.36
N ARG A 153 8.80 20.24 -10.97
CA ARG A 153 10.05 20.46 -11.74
C ARG A 153 9.91 21.38 -12.94
N VAL A 154 8.69 21.56 -13.45
CA VAL A 154 8.41 22.44 -14.60
C VAL A 154 7.96 23.84 -14.19
N LEU A 155 7.83 24.11 -12.87
CA LEU A 155 7.41 25.38 -12.33
C LEU A 155 8.61 26.27 -12.01
N SER A 156 8.40 27.59 -12.10
CA SER A 156 9.34 28.56 -11.56
C SER A 156 9.27 28.58 -10.03
N GLU A 157 10.30 29.09 -9.36
CA GLU A 157 10.29 29.26 -7.88
C GLU A 157 9.10 30.12 -7.42
N GLU A 158 8.72 31.11 -8.20
CA GLU A 158 7.62 32.02 -7.92
C GLU A 158 6.25 31.31 -8.02
N ASP A 159 6.07 30.48 -9.05
CA ASP A 159 4.87 29.66 -9.23
C ASP A 159 4.75 28.60 -8.14
N CYS A 160 5.87 27.94 -7.78
CA CYS A 160 5.91 26.97 -6.68
C CYS A 160 5.51 27.63 -5.36
N SER A 161 6.10 28.76 -5.01
CA SER A 161 5.77 29.48 -3.76
C SER A 161 4.31 29.91 -3.74
N THR A 162 3.77 30.38 -4.86
CA THR A 162 2.35 30.77 -4.97
C THR A 162 1.41 29.60 -4.75
N LEU A 163 1.74 28.42 -5.31
CA LEU A 163 0.94 27.22 -5.16
C LEU A 163 1.01 26.67 -3.72
N LEU A 164 2.21 26.71 -3.11
CA LEU A 164 2.43 26.22 -1.74
C LEU A 164 1.80 27.11 -0.66
N ASN A 165 1.69 28.39 -0.90
CA ASN A 165 1.02 29.31 0.04
C ASN A 165 -0.48 29.01 0.25
N LYS A 166 -1.10 28.26 -0.65
CA LYS A 166 -2.52 27.89 -0.61
C LYS A 166 -2.72 26.37 -0.46
N VAL A 167 -1.72 25.68 0.03
CA VAL A 167 -1.80 24.23 0.24
C VAL A 167 -2.41 23.91 1.60
N ALA A 168 -3.26 22.89 1.65
CA ALA A 168 -3.77 22.32 2.89
C ALA A 168 -3.16 20.96 3.13
N ARG A 169 -2.54 20.76 4.29
CA ARG A 169 -2.07 19.44 4.75
C ARG A 169 -3.23 18.61 5.24
N LYS A 170 -3.27 17.34 4.86
CA LYS A 170 -4.21 16.33 5.36
C LYS A 170 -3.43 15.12 5.87
N ASP A 171 -3.64 14.79 7.13
CA ASP A 171 -3.10 13.59 7.76
C ASP A 171 -4.18 12.50 7.70
N LEU A 172 -3.82 11.33 7.20
CA LEU A 172 -4.71 10.19 7.04
C LEU A 172 -4.22 9.02 7.87
N LYS A 173 -5.11 8.40 8.63
CA LYS A 173 -4.84 7.14 9.33
C LYS A 173 -5.10 5.93 8.43
N VAL A 174 -4.49 4.80 8.78
CA VAL A 174 -4.73 3.52 8.09
C VAL A 174 -6.23 3.26 7.93
N GLY A 175 -6.66 2.98 6.70
CA GLY A 175 -8.07 2.72 6.36
C GLY A 175 -8.92 3.96 6.16
N GLU A 176 -8.42 5.16 6.45
CA GLU A 176 -9.15 6.41 6.23
C GLU A 176 -9.31 6.71 4.75
N VAL A 177 -10.50 7.23 4.38
CA VAL A 177 -10.85 7.56 3.00
C VAL A 177 -10.65 9.06 2.79
N LEU A 178 -9.77 9.45 1.87
CA LEU A 178 -9.55 10.83 1.49
C LEU A 178 -10.75 11.41 0.73
N TYR A 179 -11.23 10.68 -0.27
CA TYR A 179 -12.47 10.97 -0.99
C TYR A 179 -13.06 9.70 -1.62
N ARG A 180 -14.35 9.73 -1.92
CA ARG A 180 -15.07 8.60 -2.53
C ARG A 180 -15.36 8.86 -3.99
N GLN A 181 -15.46 7.78 -4.76
CA GLN A 181 -16.01 7.81 -6.12
C GLN A 181 -17.38 8.50 -6.12
N GLY A 182 -17.61 9.39 -7.09
CA GLY A 182 -18.82 10.18 -7.20
C GLY A 182 -18.83 11.49 -6.39
N ASN A 183 -17.87 11.74 -5.49
CA ASN A 183 -17.75 13.05 -4.84
C ASN A 183 -17.39 14.14 -5.87
N ILE A 184 -17.71 15.38 -5.55
CA ILE A 184 -17.29 16.54 -6.36
C ILE A 184 -15.78 16.69 -6.25
N ALA A 185 -15.11 16.88 -7.38
CA ALA A 185 -13.67 17.12 -7.42
C ALA A 185 -13.36 18.55 -6.99
N ASP A 186 -12.65 18.69 -5.88
CA ASP A 186 -12.37 19.97 -5.20
C ASP A 186 -10.88 20.28 -5.01
N SER A 187 -9.98 19.34 -5.31
CA SER A 187 -8.55 19.53 -5.07
C SER A 187 -7.70 18.59 -5.93
N LEU A 188 -6.52 19.04 -6.31
CA LEU A 188 -5.39 18.23 -6.75
C LEU A 188 -4.60 17.81 -5.51
N PHE A 189 -4.09 16.61 -5.47
CA PHE A 189 -3.36 16.06 -4.33
C PHE A 189 -1.94 15.64 -4.69
N LEU A 190 -1.01 15.78 -3.74
CA LEU A 190 0.33 15.19 -3.76
C LEU A 190 0.51 14.31 -2.52
N LEU A 191 0.84 13.05 -2.69
CA LEU A 191 1.22 12.18 -1.58
C LEU A 191 2.66 12.49 -1.16
N VAL A 192 2.83 12.94 0.06
CA VAL A 192 4.15 13.27 0.62
C VAL A 192 4.77 12.06 1.29
N GLU A 193 4.01 11.40 2.15
CA GLU A 193 4.46 10.24 2.92
C GLU A 193 3.37 9.20 3.02
N GLY A 194 3.76 7.93 3.14
CA GLY A 194 2.84 6.82 3.29
C GLY A 194 2.50 6.12 1.98
N LEU A 195 1.37 5.42 1.98
CA LEU A 195 0.90 4.61 0.87
C LEU A 195 -0.63 4.69 0.78
N LEU A 196 -1.15 5.04 -0.40
CA LEU A 196 -2.59 5.08 -0.66
C LEU A 196 -2.99 4.06 -1.71
N CYS A 197 -4.27 3.70 -1.71
CA CYS A 197 -4.91 2.84 -2.69
C CYS A 197 -5.99 3.59 -3.44
N SER A 198 -5.96 3.54 -4.77
CA SER A 198 -7.07 3.92 -5.63
C SER A 198 -7.92 2.69 -5.95
N SER A 199 -9.23 2.78 -5.73
CA SER A 199 -10.18 1.70 -5.98
C SER A 199 -11.44 2.21 -6.64
N ILE A 200 -12.15 1.32 -7.37
CA ILE A 200 -13.48 1.59 -7.92
C ILE A 200 -14.48 0.61 -7.35
N GLU A 201 -15.72 1.08 -7.23
CA GLU A 201 -16.89 0.26 -6.92
C GLU A 201 -17.73 0.14 -8.19
N LEU A 202 -18.16 -1.09 -8.51
CA LEU A 202 -19.13 -1.35 -9.57
C LEU A 202 -20.53 -1.39 -8.95
N SER A 203 -21.51 -0.81 -9.66
CA SER A 203 -22.86 -0.56 -9.16
C SER A 203 -23.65 -1.81 -8.74
N ASP A 204 -23.22 -3.01 -9.17
CA ASP A 204 -24.00 -4.24 -9.02
C ASP A 204 -23.47 -5.23 -7.96
N ASN A 205 -22.25 -5.02 -7.45
CA ASN A 205 -21.66 -5.80 -6.38
C ASN A 205 -20.87 -4.86 -5.47
N GLU A 206 -21.03 -4.98 -4.16
CA GLU A 206 -20.25 -4.24 -3.15
C GLU A 206 -18.72 -4.54 -3.19
N SER A 207 -18.24 -5.17 -4.25
CA SER A 207 -16.83 -5.49 -4.43
C SER A 207 -16.04 -4.26 -4.88
N LYS A 208 -15.05 -3.90 -4.06
CA LYS A 208 -14.07 -2.86 -4.36
C LYS A 208 -12.91 -3.49 -5.11
N GLU A 209 -12.58 -2.94 -6.29
CA GLU A 209 -11.42 -3.38 -7.04
C GLU A 209 -10.32 -2.33 -6.99
N LYS A 210 -9.12 -2.76 -6.64
CA LYS A 210 -7.94 -1.89 -6.62
C LYS A 210 -7.52 -1.55 -8.05
N ILE A 211 -7.30 -0.27 -8.34
CA ILE A 211 -6.81 0.21 -9.63
C ILE A 211 -5.31 0.39 -9.58
N GLU A 212 -4.86 1.14 -8.57
CA GLU A 212 -3.49 1.64 -8.49
C GLU A 212 -3.12 1.87 -7.03
N ARG A 213 -1.84 1.69 -6.74
CA ARG A 213 -1.20 2.11 -5.51
C ARG A 213 -0.50 3.44 -5.75
N LEU A 214 -0.68 4.38 -4.84
CA LEU A 214 -0.04 5.69 -4.87
C LEU A 214 1.07 5.73 -3.83
N GLU A 215 2.24 6.17 -4.26
CA GLU A 215 3.46 6.25 -3.47
C GLU A 215 3.92 7.70 -3.30
N SER A 216 4.80 7.96 -2.33
CA SER A 216 5.35 9.30 -2.08
C SER A 216 5.90 9.95 -3.36
N GLY A 217 5.61 11.24 -3.55
CA GLY A 217 5.94 12.03 -4.73
C GLY A 217 4.93 11.93 -5.88
N MET A 218 3.93 11.03 -5.80
CA MET A 218 2.88 10.92 -6.82
C MET A 218 1.77 11.95 -6.58
N HIS A 219 1.35 12.61 -7.66
CA HIS A 219 0.17 13.49 -7.66
C HIS A 219 -1.03 12.77 -8.30
N PHE A 220 -2.23 13.11 -7.85
CA PHE A 220 -3.47 12.47 -8.28
C PHE A 220 -4.69 13.38 -8.11
N GLY A 221 -5.79 13.02 -8.78
CA GLY A 221 -7.03 13.79 -8.76
C GLY A 221 -7.04 15.01 -9.71
N ALA A 222 -6.05 15.13 -10.60
CA ALA A 222 -6.00 16.18 -11.61
C ALA A 222 -7.10 16.01 -12.67
N GLU A 223 -7.36 14.78 -13.06
CA GLU A 223 -8.34 14.40 -14.06
C GLU A 223 -9.73 14.92 -13.75
N ASP A 224 -10.12 14.86 -12.49
CA ASP A 224 -11.43 15.23 -12.03
C ASP A 224 -11.58 16.76 -11.88
N VAL A 225 -10.50 17.41 -11.40
CA VAL A 225 -10.47 18.86 -11.14
C VAL A 225 -10.49 19.67 -12.43
N LEU A 226 -9.66 19.31 -13.42
CA LEU A 226 -9.57 20.03 -14.69
C LEU A 226 -10.84 19.91 -15.53
N GLN A 227 -11.51 18.76 -15.49
CA GLN A 227 -12.74 18.51 -16.24
C GLN A 227 -14.00 18.92 -15.48
N LYS A 228 -13.88 19.30 -14.20
CA LYS A 228 -15.03 19.62 -13.31
C LYS A 228 -16.05 18.48 -13.24
N VAL A 229 -15.56 17.24 -13.24
CA VAL A 229 -16.37 16.04 -13.12
C VAL A 229 -16.29 15.49 -11.69
N THR A 230 -17.12 14.51 -11.40
CA THR A 230 -17.05 13.79 -10.12
C THR A 230 -15.86 12.85 -10.07
N ARG A 231 -15.35 12.55 -8.88
CA ARG A 231 -14.26 11.62 -8.62
C ARG A 231 -14.52 10.26 -9.27
N LEU A 232 -13.61 9.81 -10.10
CA LEU A 232 -13.72 8.55 -10.84
C LEU A 232 -13.36 7.32 -10.01
N SER A 233 -12.66 7.51 -8.89
CA SER A 233 -12.21 6.46 -7.96
C SER A 233 -12.32 6.89 -6.51
N THR A 234 -12.23 5.93 -5.59
CA THR A 234 -12.10 6.14 -4.15
C THR A 234 -10.63 6.03 -3.76
N ILE A 235 -10.13 6.99 -2.98
CA ILE A 235 -8.77 6.94 -2.43
C ILE A 235 -8.84 6.69 -0.93
N SER A 236 -8.10 5.68 -0.47
CA SER A 236 -7.98 5.31 0.95
C SER A 236 -6.53 5.05 1.35
N ALA A 237 -6.22 5.26 2.62
CA ALA A 237 -4.89 5.07 3.16
C ALA A 237 -4.61 3.60 3.49
N ILE A 238 -3.51 3.05 2.94
CA ILE A 238 -2.99 1.72 3.28
C ILE A 238 -2.11 1.82 4.53
N THR A 239 -1.35 2.90 4.65
CA THR A 239 -0.56 3.24 5.84
C THR A 239 -0.93 4.64 6.34
N ASP A 240 -0.50 5.01 7.53
CA ASP A 240 -0.56 6.42 7.96
C ASP A 240 0.13 7.27 6.90
N SER A 241 -0.54 8.33 6.41
CA SER A 241 -0.14 9.05 5.22
C SER A 241 -0.33 10.55 5.38
N ILE A 242 0.54 11.33 4.72
CA ILE A 242 0.45 12.80 4.65
C ILE A 242 0.24 13.19 3.19
N VAL A 243 -0.81 13.96 2.96
CA VAL A 243 -1.22 14.43 1.63
C VAL A 243 -1.33 15.94 1.62
N LEU A 244 -0.80 16.58 0.59
CA LEU A 244 -0.99 17.99 0.31
C LEU A 244 -2.16 18.15 -0.68
N ALA A 245 -3.12 19.00 -0.32
CA ALA A 245 -4.28 19.33 -1.13
C ALA A 245 -4.11 20.76 -1.69
N PHE A 246 -4.11 20.89 -3.01
CA PHE A 246 -3.94 22.15 -3.72
C PHE A 246 -5.28 22.74 -4.13
N ASP A 247 -5.41 24.04 -3.95
CA ASP A 247 -6.60 24.78 -4.37
C ASP A 247 -6.83 24.65 -5.88
N PRO A 248 -8.03 24.19 -6.32
CA PRO A 248 -8.33 23.99 -7.73
C PRO A 248 -8.26 25.28 -8.55
N ILE A 249 -8.55 26.45 -7.95
CA ILE A 249 -8.45 27.73 -8.63
C ILE A 249 -6.99 28.08 -8.92
N ALA A 250 -6.10 27.87 -7.95
CA ALA A 250 -4.67 28.10 -8.12
C ALA A 250 -4.07 27.14 -9.17
N VAL A 251 -4.47 25.89 -9.16
CA VAL A 251 -4.06 24.88 -10.15
C VAL A 251 -4.52 25.26 -11.56
N ALA A 252 -5.78 25.67 -11.73
CA ALA A 252 -6.33 26.04 -13.03
C ALA A 252 -5.68 27.32 -13.58
N ASP A 253 -5.43 28.32 -12.73
CA ASP A 253 -4.75 29.57 -13.12
C ASP A 253 -3.31 29.28 -13.57
N LEU A 254 -2.60 28.45 -12.83
CA LEU A 254 -1.25 28.01 -13.18
C LEU A 254 -1.21 27.20 -14.48
N ALA A 255 -2.13 26.28 -14.68
CA ALA A 255 -2.27 25.50 -15.91
C ALA A 255 -2.52 26.38 -17.14
N THR A 256 -3.22 27.53 -16.97
CA THR A 256 -3.45 28.47 -18.04
C THR A 256 -2.18 29.25 -18.42
N ARG A 257 -1.31 29.54 -17.44
CA ARG A 257 -0.08 30.33 -17.63
C ARG A 257 1.13 29.50 -18.03
N ASN A 258 1.17 28.22 -17.61
CA ASN A 258 2.31 27.32 -17.82
C ASN A 258 1.89 26.09 -18.64
N GLY A 259 2.22 26.10 -19.95
CA GLY A 259 1.90 25.02 -20.86
C GLY A 259 2.59 23.68 -20.54
N GLY A 260 3.79 23.72 -19.93
CA GLY A 260 4.49 22.51 -19.48
C GLY A 260 3.77 21.84 -18.32
N PHE A 261 3.30 22.63 -17.35
CA PHE A 261 2.47 22.14 -16.25
C PHE A 261 1.16 21.55 -16.73
N LEU A 262 0.46 22.22 -17.64
CA LEU A 262 -0.77 21.72 -18.24
C LEU A 262 -0.53 20.39 -18.99
N SER A 263 0.58 20.26 -19.73
CA SER A 263 0.93 19.02 -20.44
C SER A 263 1.12 17.84 -19.49
N LEU A 264 1.82 18.03 -18.38
CA LEU A 264 2.01 16.99 -17.35
C LEU A 264 0.69 16.57 -16.69
N LEU A 265 -0.17 17.54 -16.35
CA LEU A 265 -1.49 17.24 -15.81
C LEU A 265 -2.33 16.43 -16.80
N ASN A 266 -2.32 16.81 -18.09
CA ASN A 266 -3.06 16.09 -19.14
C ASN A 266 -2.50 14.68 -19.36
N GLU A 267 -1.20 14.48 -19.36
CA GLU A 267 -0.57 13.16 -19.51
C GLU A 267 -1.02 12.22 -18.36
N ARG A 268 -0.96 12.69 -17.14
CA ARG A 268 -1.42 11.93 -15.96
C ARG A 268 -2.92 11.66 -16.02
N MET A 269 -3.71 12.62 -16.45
CA MET A 269 -5.16 12.46 -16.64
C MET A 269 -5.46 11.32 -17.62
N VAL A 270 -4.82 11.30 -18.79
CA VAL A 270 -5.02 10.25 -19.80
C VAL A 270 -4.62 8.88 -19.25
N LEU A 271 -3.47 8.78 -18.57
CA LEU A 271 -3.01 7.54 -17.95
C LEU A 271 -3.95 7.05 -16.86
N GLY A 272 -4.48 7.94 -16.02
CA GLY A 272 -5.42 7.61 -14.96
C GLY A 272 -6.75 7.09 -15.52
N GLN A 273 -7.31 7.78 -16.52
CA GLN A 273 -8.54 7.36 -17.20
C GLN A 273 -8.38 6.00 -17.89
N ASP A 274 -7.26 5.77 -18.58
CA ASP A 274 -6.97 4.50 -19.26
C ASP A 274 -6.90 3.33 -18.26
N ARG A 275 -6.25 3.52 -17.10
CA ARG A 275 -6.20 2.51 -16.02
C ARG A 275 -7.59 2.19 -15.48
N ILE A 276 -8.41 3.21 -15.22
CA ILE A 276 -9.79 3.03 -14.74
C ILE A 276 -10.62 2.26 -15.77
N MET A 277 -10.52 2.64 -17.06
CA MET A 277 -11.25 1.97 -18.13
C MET A 277 -10.83 0.51 -18.30
N LYS A 278 -9.53 0.21 -18.26
CA LYS A 278 -9.00 -1.16 -18.31
C LYS A 278 -9.50 -2.01 -17.14
N THR A 279 -9.50 -1.45 -15.93
CA THR A 279 -10.00 -2.15 -14.74
C THR A 279 -11.49 -2.42 -14.83
N LYS A 280 -12.31 -1.43 -15.22
CA LYS A 280 -13.76 -1.60 -15.45
C LYS A 280 -14.05 -2.66 -16.50
N TRP A 281 -13.29 -2.68 -17.60
CA TRP A 281 -13.46 -3.69 -18.66
C TRP A 281 -13.12 -5.10 -18.17
N LYS A 282 -12.01 -5.26 -17.43
CA LYS A 282 -11.61 -6.53 -16.83
C LYS A 282 -12.67 -7.07 -15.87
N LEU A 283 -13.22 -6.22 -15.02
CA LEU A 283 -14.29 -6.59 -14.09
C LEU A 283 -15.56 -7.05 -14.80
N LYS A 284 -15.99 -6.31 -15.83
CA LYS A 284 -17.16 -6.73 -16.63
C LYS A 284 -16.96 -8.09 -17.30
N GLN A 285 -15.75 -8.40 -17.74
CA GLN A 285 -15.44 -9.73 -18.28
C GLN A 285 -15.50 -10.83 -17.22
N GLN A 286 -14.99 -10.58 -16.03
CA GLN A 286 -15.04 -11.52 -14.91
C GLN A 286 -16.48 -11.78 -14.47
N GLU A 287 -17.34 -10.76 -14.39
CA GLU A 287 -18.76 -10.89 -14.09
C GLU A 287 -19.51 -11.69 -15.17
N ALA A 288 -19.24 -11.41 -16.45
CA ALA A 288 -19.81 -12.17 -17.55
C ALA A 288 -19.41 -13.64 -17.51
N HIS A 289 -18.14 -13.93 -17.16
CA HIS A 289 -17.66 -15.30 -17.01
C HIS A 289 -18.28 -15.99 -15.79
N ALA A 290 -18.36 -15.32 -14.64
CA ALA A 290 -18.99 -15.83 -13.43
C ALA A 290 -20.50 -16.09 -13.63
N SER A 291 -21.20 -15.22 -14.34
CA SER A 291 -22.63 -15.41 -14.66
C SER A 291 -22.86 -16.56 -15.64
N SER A 292 -21.94 -16.79 -16.58
CA SER A 292 -21.98 -17.95 -17.48
C SER A 292 -21.74 -19.28 -16.75
N LEU A 293 -20.85 -19.30 -15.76
CA LEU A 293 -20.60 -20.45 -14.89
C LEU A 293 -21.79 -20.74 -13.98
N ARG A 294 -22.43 -19.72 -13.38
CA ARG A 294 -23.66 -19.87 -12.59
C ARG A 294 -24.82 -20.41 -13.41
N LYS A 295 -24.97 -20.05 -14.68
CA LYS A 295 -25.94 -20.65 -15.59
C LYS A 295 -25.64 -22.11 -15.91
N LYS A 296 -24.36 -22.50 -16.01
CA LYS A 296 -23.95 -23.91 -16.22
C LYS A 296 -24.12 -24.77 -14.96
N THR A 297 -23.89 -24.22 -13.76
CA THR A 297 -24.12 -24.92 -12.49
C THR A 297 -25.60 -24.98 -12.10
N GLY A 298 -26.44 -24.06 -12.57
CA GLY A 298 -27.89 -24.14 -12.41
C GLY A 298 -28.53 -25.40 -13.07
N VAL A 299 -27.92 -25.95 -14.11
CA VAL A 299 -28.32 -27.21 -14.71
C VAL A 299 -28.06 -28.40 -13.77
N GLY A 300 -27.03 -28.33 -12.92
CA GLY A 300 -26.73 -29.36 -11.91
C GLY A 300 -27.78 -29.44 -10.78
N HIS A 301 -28.38 -28.31 -10.41
CA HIS A 301 -29.44 -28.30 -9.39
C HIS A 301 -30.74 -28.94 -9.91
N THR A 302 -31.02 -28.82 -11.21
CA THR A 302 -32.18 -29.48 -11.86
C THR A 302 -32.02 -31.00 -11.91
N ILE A 303 -30.79 -31.50 -12.01
CA ILE A 303 -30.51 -32.95 -11.97
C ILE A 303 -30.69 -33.49 -10.54
N GLN A 304 -30.32 -32.73 -9.51
CA GLN A 304 -30.47 -33.18 -8.13
C GLN A 304 -31.93 -33.16 -7.66
N THR A 305 -32.75 -32.22 -8.09
CA THR A 305 -34.19 -32.20 -7.89
C THR A 305 -34.86 -33.33 -8.67
N PHE A 306 -34.40 -33.66 -9.88
CA PHE A 306 -34.94 -34.75 -10.68
C PHE A 306 -34.69 -36.12 -10.02
N PHE A 307 -33.54 -36.35 -9.37
CA PHE A 307 -33.23 -37.58 -8.67
C PHE A 307 -34.00 -37.74 -7.34
N THR A 308 -34.30 -36.65 -6.62
CA THR A 308 -35.11 -36.67 -5.40
C THR A 308 -36.60 -36.95 -5.68
N ASP A 309 -37.12 -36.50 -6.81
CA ASP A 309 -38.51 -36.75 -7.21
C ASP A 309 -38.72 -38.17 -7.79
N PHE A 310 -37.68 -38.81 -8.36
CA PHE A 310 -37.77 -40.12 -8.96
C PHE A 310 -37.51 -41.29 -7.98
N PHE A 311 -36.87 -41.02 -6.84
CA PHE A 311 -36.64 -42.00 -5.77
C PHE A 311 -37.09 -41.47 -4.42
N PRO A 312 -38.41 -41.49 -4.11
CA PRO A 312 -38.86 -41.15 -2.76
C PRO A 312 -38.36 -42.23 -1.81
N SER A 313 -37.52 -41.85 -0.86
CA SER A 313 -37.07 -42.73 0.21
C SER A 313 -38.29 -43.20 1.01
N SER A 314 -38.57 -44.50 0.96
CA SER A 314 -39.59 -45.21 1.74
C SER A 314 -39.24 -45.11 3.23
N THR A 315 -39.80 -44.16 3.94
CA THR A 315 -39.83 -44.16 5.41
C THR A 315 -41.14 -44.82 5.85
N SER A 316 -40.99 -46.00 6.37
CA SER A 316 -42.06 -46.74 7.03
C SER A 316 -42.67 -45.98 8.21
N SER A 317 -43.95 -45.71 8.11
CA SER A 317 -44.76 -45.16 9.20
C SER A 317 -45.02 -46.24 10.25
N SER A 318 -44.46 -46.18 11.42
CA SER A 318 -44.94 -46.88 12.63
C SER A 318 -45.83 -45.94 13.43
N LYS A 319 -47.15 -46.27 13.43
CA LYS A 319 -48.14 -45.62 14.32
C LYS A 319 -47.93 -46.07 15.77
N PRO A 320 -48.04 -45.19 16.73
CA PRO A 320 -48.07 -45.60 18.16
C PRO A 320 -49.45 -46.12 18.56
N VAL A 321 -49.44 -47.30 19.15
CA VAL A 321 -50.65 -47.96 19.75
C VAL A 321 -50.97 -47.25 21.06
N SER A 322 -52.22 -46.76 21.18
CA SER A 322 -52.79 -46.22 22.40
C SER A 322 -53.15 -47.39 23.35
N LYS A 323 -52.57 -47.40 24.56
CA LYS A 323 -53.08 -48.24 25.67
C LYS A 323 -54.07 -47.40 26.47
N LYS A 324 -55.35 -47.84 26.44
CA LYS A 324 -56.37 -47.47 27.42
C LYS A 324 -56.09 -48.15 28.76
N SER A 325 -56.15 -47.35 29.81
CA SER A 325 -56.24 -47.82 31.20
C SER A 325 -57.65 -48.25 31.52
N THR A 326 -57.82 -49.36 32.23
CA THR A 326 -58.98 -49.68 33.03
C THR A 326 -58.51 -50.35 34.31
N SER A 327 -59.03 -49.79 35.42
CA SER A 327 -59.13 -50.30 36.81
C SER A 327 -57.91 -50.02 37.68
#